data_853856c7e7f0d85523131e462657a545
#
_entry.id   853856c7e7f0d85523131e462657a545
#
_cell.length_a   1.000
_cell.length_b   1.000
_cell.length_c   1.000
_cell.angle_alpha   90.00
_cell.angle_beta   90.00
_cell.angle_gamma   90.00
#
_symmetry.space_group_name_H-M   'P 1'
#
loop_
_entity.id
_entity.type
_entity.pdbx_description
1 polymer ?
#
loop_
_entity_poly.entity_id
_entity_poly.type
_entity_poly.pdbx_seq_one_letter_code
_entity_poly.pdbx_strand_id
1 'polypeptide(L)'
;MSRLILFNKPYDVLSQFTDRGTPAERVTLSRFIDVPGVYPAGRLDRDSEGLLLLTDDGRLQARIADPKFKLPKTYLVQVEGVPDAAALAALRTGVVLKDGPTRPAEVEAIEPPDLWPRTPPIRVRQAIPDRWLRLTIREGRNRQVRRMTAAVGHPTLRLVRWRIGDWTLDNLAPGAWRDARRPDRSILRGEIRPPPPGGGGAAERR
;
A
#
# COMPACT_ATOMS: atom_id res chain seq x y z
N MET A 1 20.00 -18.80 4.17
CA MET A 1 18.68 -18.64 3.51
C MET A 1 18.38 -17.15 3.45
N SER A 2 17.92 -16.61 2.33
CA SER A 2 17.60 -15.18 2.26
C SER A 2 16.34 -14.85 3.04
N ARG A 3 16.33 -13.69 3.70
CA ARG A 3 15.22 -13.17 4.51
C ARG A 3 14.24 -12.37 3.68
N LEU A 4 13.00 -12.42 4.06
CA LEU A 4 11.95 -11.52 3.61
C LEU A 4 11.17 -11.04 4.83
N ILE A 5 11.05 -9.73 4.97
CA ILE A 5 10.41 -9.07 6.11
C ILE A 5 9.19 -8.30 5.62
N LEU A 6 8.08 -8.46 6.33
CA LEU A 6 6.92 -7.58 6.26
C LEU A 6 7.06 -6.51 7.35
N PHE A 7 7.01 -5.26 6.96
CA PHE A 7 7.03 -4.13 7.88
C PHE A 7 5.80 -3.26 7.67
N ASN A 8 5.12 -2.91 8.77
CA ASN A 8 4.07 -1.90 8.73
C ASN A 8 4.69 -0.52 8.96
N LYS A 9 5.00 0.16 7.86
CA LYS A 9 5.62 1.48 7.89
C LYS A 9 4.66 2.53 8.45
N PRO A 10 4.99 3.20 9.54
CA PRO A 10 4.20 4.32 10.04
C PRO A 10 4.17 5.51 9.09
N TYR A 11 3.24 6.43 9.33
CA TYR A 11 3.24 7.76 8.73
C TYR A 11 4.53 8.51 9.05
N ASP A 12 4.98 9.36 8.16
CA ASP A 12 6.14 10.25 8.31
C ASP A 12 7.51 9.56 8.42
N VAL A 13 7.60 8.29 8.01
CA VAL A 13 8.83 7.51 7.98
C VAL A 13 9.34 7.36 6.54
N LEU A 14 10.64 7.57 6.33
CA LEU A 14 11.29 7.37 5.04
C LEU A 14 11.48 5.88 4.75
N SER A 15 11.24 5.45 3.51
CA SER A 15 11.51 4.06 3.05
C SER A 15 13.00 3.84 2.73
N GLN A 16 13.88 4.23 3.65
CA GLN A 16 15.34 4.09 3.54
C GLN A 16 15.97 4.05 4.93
N PHE A 17 17.16 3.49 5.06
CA PHE A 17 17.86 3.35 6.34
C PHE A 17 18.67 4.59 6.73
N THR A 18 19.03 5.43 5.77
CA THR A 18 19.83 6.64 6.02
C THR A 18 19.14 7.87 5.47
N ASP A 19 19.32 9.00 6.15
CA ASP A 19 18.89 10.31 5.68
C ASP A 19 20.11 11.21 5.52
N ARG A 20 20.58 11.35 4.29
CA ARG A 20 21.72 12.22 3.96
C ARG A 20 21.21 13.44 3.22
N GLY A 21 21.45 14.63 3.77
CA GLY A 21 21.30 15.88 3.02
C GLY A 21 20.14 16.80 3.40
N THR A 22 19.53 16.66 4.58
CA THR A 22 18.60 17.68 5.11
C THR A 22 19.00 18.10 6.52
N PRO A 23 18.87 19.39 6.87
CA PRO A 23 19.17 19.89 8.23
C PRO A 23 18.25 19.32 9.31
N ALA A 24 17.03 18.88 8.94
CA ALA A 24 16.08 18.31 9.87
C ALA A 24 16.19 16.76 9.82
N GLU A 25 16.48 16.15 10.95
CA GLU A 25 16.51 14.71 11.10
C GLU A 25 15.12 14.11 10.86
N ARG A 26 14.99 13.29 9.82
CA ARG A 26 13.76 12.57 9.49
C ARG A 26 13.85 11.12 9.94
N VAL A 27 12.75 10.58 10.43
CA VAL A 27 12.68 9.18 10.85
C VAL A 27 12.88 8.25 9.66
N THR A 28 13.79 7.30 9.79
CA THR A 28 14.13 6.30 8.77
C THR A 28 13.80 4.90 9.25
N LEU A 29 13.99 3.90 8.37
CA LEU A 29 13.78 2.48 8.70
C LEU A 29 14.71 1.99 9.82
N SER A 30 15.87 2.60 10.00
CA SER A 30 16.84 2.21 11.04
C SER A 30 16.28 2.32 12.46
N ARG A 31 15.25 3.14 12.68
CA ARG A 31 14.56 3.24 13.97
C ARG A 31 13.75 2.00 14.32
N PHE A 32 13.33 1.22 13.34
CA PHE A 32 12.36 0.13 13.50
C PHE A 32 12.95 -1.25 13.18
N ILE A 33 13.95 -1.31 12.31
CA ILE A 33 14.47 -2.54 11.74
C ILE A 33 15.98 -2.60 12.03
N ASP A 34 16.35 -3.52 12.90
CA ASP A 34 17.70 -3.81 13.34
C ASP A 34 18.34 -5.00 12.61
N VAL A 35 17.69 -5.47 11.54
CA VAL A 35 18.14 -6.63 10.75
C VAL A 35 19.16 -6.19 9.71
N PRO A 36 20.42 -6.65 9.82
CA PRO A 36 21.46 -6.27 8.88
C PRO A 36 21.23 -6.87 7.49
N GLY A 37 21.67 -6.13 6.46
CA GLY A 37 21.68 -6.62 5.07
C GLY A 37 20.35 -6.62 4.34
N VAL A 38 19.22 -6.26 4.99
CA VAL A 38 17.93 -6.17 4.31
C VAL A 38 17.72 -4.78 3.71
N TYR A 39 17.10 -4.73 2.53
CA TYR A 39 16.77 -3.50 1.82
C TYR A 39 15.31 -3.48 1.36
N PRO A 40 14.67 -2.30 1.28
CA PRO A 40 13.29 -2.20 0.82
C PRO A 40 13.13 -2.73 -0.61
N ALA A 41 12.14 -3.58 -0.81
CA ALA A 41 11.70 -4.02 -2.13
C ALA A 41 10.64 -3.04 -2.69
N GLY A 42 11.13 -1.95 -3.25
CA GLY A 42 10.34 -0.79 -3.65
C GLY A 42 10.21 0.24 -2.53
N ARG A 43 9.42 1.27 -2.79
CA ARG A 43 9.26 2.41 -1.87
C ARG A 43 7.79 2.62 -1.52
N LEU A 44 7.59 3.25 -0.39
CA LEU A 44 6.33 3.84 0.03
C LEU A 44 6.63 5.29 0.42
N ASP A 45 5.80 6.23 -0.01
CA ASP A 45 6.04 7.64 0.26
C ASP A 45 6.07 7.92 1.77
N ARG A 46 6.75 8.98 2.18
CA ARG A 46 6.88 9.38 3.58
C ARG A 46 5.51 9.58 4.23
N ASP A 47 4.58 10.21 3.52
CA ASP A 47 3.20 10.50 3.94
C ASP A 47 2.22 9.34 3.71
N SER A 48 2.71 8.15 3.37
CA SER A 48 1.92 6.93 3.21
C SER A 48 2.29 5.90 4.26
N GLU A 49 1.33 5.08 4.65
CA GLU A 49 1.44 4.07 5.69
C GLU A 49 1.35 2.66 5.12
N GLY A 50 1.75 1.67 5.89
CA GLY A 50 1.40 0.29 5.64
C GLY A 50 2.54 -0.58 5.11
N LEU A 51 2.19 -1.62 4.38
CA LEU A 51 3.07 -2.72 4.03
C LEU A 51 4.27 -2.28 3.19
N LEU A 52 5.45 -2.48 3.73
CA LEU A 52 6.73 -2.39 3.05
C LEU A 52 7.44 -3.74 3.19
N LEU A 53 7.89 -4.30 2.07
CA LEU A 53 8.68 -5.53 2.07
C LEU A 53 10.16 -5.18 2.05
N LEU A 54 10.96 -5.92 2.84
CA LEU A 54 12.41 -5.81 2.84
C LEU A 54 13.01 -7.20 2.69
N THR A 55 14.15 -7.27 1.98
CA THR A 55 14.85 -8.54 1.76
C THR A 55 16.36 -8.31 1.56
N ASP A 56 17.14 -9.31 1.87
CA ASP A 56 18.57 -9.42 1.54
C ASP A 56 18.82 -10.06 0.16
N ASP A 57 17.75 -10.48 -0.54
CA ASP A 57 17.81 -11.10 -1.85
C ASP A 57 17.52 -10.07 -2.96
N GLY A 58 18.56 -9.61 -3.66
CA GLY A 58 18.43 -8.63 -4.73
C GLY A 58 17.55 -9.09 -5.91
N ARG A 59 17.47 -10.40 -6.19
CA ARG A 59 16.57 -10.93 -7.23
C ARG A 59 15.12 -10.85 -6.80
N LEU A 60 14.83 -11.17 -5.54
CA LEU A 60 13.50 -11.04 -4.96
C LEU A 60 13.10 -9.56 -4.86
N GLN A 61 14.02 -8.70 -4.42
CA GLN A 61 13.82 -7.25 -4.38
C GLN A 61 13.40 -6.71 -5.75
N ALA A 62 14.15 -7.04 -6.81
CA ALA A 62 13.84 -6.61 -8.17
C ALA A 62 12.46 -7.12 -8.62
N ARG A 63 12.10 -8.36 -8.33
CA ARG A 63 10.78 -8.92 -8.69
C ARG A 63 9.61 -8.23 -8.00
N ILE A 64 9.77 -7.85 -6.74
CA ILE A 64 8.73 -7.14 -5.99
C ILE A 64 8.60 -5.69 -6.48
N ALA A 65 9.73 -5.03 -6.73
CA ALA A 65 9.78 -3.61 -7.04
C ALA A 65 9.47 -3.29 -8.50
N ASP A 66 9.93 -4.10 -9.44
CA ASP A 66 9.88 -3.82 -10.88
C ASP A 66 8.44 -3.94 -11.42
N PRO A 67 7.90 -2.87 -12.01
CA PRO A 67 6.55 -2.85 -12.60
C PRO A 67 6.30 -3.91 -13.68
N LYS A 68 7.35 -4.43 -14.32
CA LYS A 68 7.21 -5.48 -15.35
C LYS A 68 6.61 -6.78 -14.81
N PHE A 69 6.80 -7.09 -13.53
CA PHE A 69 6.22 -8.27 -12.89
C PHE A 69 4.76 -8.08 -12.45
N LYS A 70 4.22 -6.85 -12.55
CA LYS A 70 2.79 -6.53 -12.35
C LYS A 70 2.20 -7.05 -11.04
N LEU A 71 3.01 -7.19 -9.98
CA LEU A 71 2.50 -7.59 -8.68
C LEU A 71 1.41 -6.61 -8.21
N PRO A 72 0.20 -7.09 -7.92
CA PRO A 72 -0.88 -6.23 -7.45
C PRO A 72 -0.52 -5.60 -6.12
N LYS A 73 -0.86 -4.33 -5.98
CA LYS A 73 -0.71 -3.57 -4.74
C LYS A 73 -2.06 -3.01 -4.36
N THR A 74 -2.60 -3.46 -3.25
CA THR A 74 -3.90 -3.01 -2.75
C THR A 74 -3.71 -1.96 -1.67
N TYR A 75 -4.45 -0.89 -1.80
CA TYR A 75 -4.44 0.24 -0.89
C TYR A 75 -5.83 0.46 -0.28
N LEU A 76 -5.85 0.84 0.99
CA LEU A 76 -6.99 1.44 1.65
C LEU A 76 -6.79 2.95 1.60
N VAL A 77 -7.71 3.65 0.97
CA VAL A 77 -7.56 5.06 0.59
C VAL A 77 -8.74 5.84 1.14
N GLN A 78 -8.48 6.73 2.09
CA GLN A 78 -9.46 7.73 2.51
C GLN A 78 -9.35 8.93 1.60
N VAL A 79 -10.44 9.30 0.97
CA VAL A 79 -10.53 10.43 0.04
C VAL A 79 -11.49 11.49 0.54
N GLU A 80 -11.26 12.74 0.16
CA GLU A 80 -12.15 13.86 0.40
C GLU A 80 -13.38 13.76 -0.51
N GLY A 81 -14.54 13.99 0.04
CA GLY A 81 -15.83 13.84 -0.67
C GLY A 81 -16.27 12.38 -0.82
N VAL A 82 -17.41 12.20 -1.46
CA VAL A 82 -18.01 10.90 -1.77
C VAL A 82 -17.94 10.67 -3.28
N PRO A 83 -16.99 9.81 -3.77
CA PRO A 83 -16.90 9.50 -5.19
C PRO A 83 -18.21 8.90 -5.72
N ASP A 84 -18.74 9.47 -6.78
CA ASP A 84 -19.91 8.96 -7.49
C ASP A 84 -19.55 7.78 -8.42
N ALA A 85 -20.55 7.21 -9.05
CA ALA A 85 -20.39 6.09 -9.97
C ALA A 85 -19.45 6.42 -11.15
N ALA A 86 -19.47 7.68 -11.63
CA ALA A 86 -18.63 8.13 -12.75
C ALA A 86 -17.16 8.21 -12.32
N ALA A 87 -16.85 8.77 -11.14
CA ALA A 87 -15.52 8.83 -10.59
C ALA A 87 -14.93 7.41 -10.36
N LEU A 88 -15.74 6.50 -9.81
CA LEU A 88 -15.32 5.10 -9.60
C LEU A 88 -15.09 4.38 -10.93
N ALA A 89 -15.93 4.61 -11.95
CA ALA A 89 -15.77 4.04 -13.28
C ALA A 89 -14.48 4.57 -13.95
N ALA A 90 -14.21 5.88 -13.86
CA ALA A 90 -12.99 6.47 -14.38
C ALA A 90 -11.73 5.86 -13.74
N LEU A 91 -11.70 5.66 -12.41
CA LEU A 91 -10.61 4.99 -11.75
C LEU A 91 -10.41 3.54 -12.22
N ARG A 92 -11.52 2.82 -12.47
CA ARG A 92 -11.48 1.42 -12.95
C ARG A 92 -10.97 1.29 -14.38
N THR A 93 -11.34 2.20 -15.26
CA THR A 93 -10.89 2.19 -16.67
C THR A 93 -9.50 2.76 -16.84
N GLY A 94 -9.04 3.58 -15.90
CA GLY A 94 -7.80 4.32 -15.93
C GLY A 94 -8.04 5.80 -16.19
N VAL A 95 -7.18 6.63 -15.63
CA VAL A 95 -7.22 8.10 -15.75
C VAL A 95 -5.97 8.62 -16.44
N VAL A 96 -6.09 9.77 -17.11
CA VAL A 96 -4.95 10.45 -17.73
C VAL A 96 -4.24 11.30 -16.68
N LEU A 97 -2.98 10.99 -16.43
CA LEU A 97 -2.07 11.77 -15.58
C LEU A 97 -1.08 12.55 -16.45
N LYS A 98 -0.30 13.46 -15.84
CA LYS A 98 0.72 14.24 -16.57
C LYS A 98 1.76 13.38 -17.31
N ASP A 99 2.04 12.20 -16.80
CA ASP A 99 2.98 11.21 -17.35
C ASP A 99 2.28 10.09 -18.14
N GLY A 100 1.07 10.35 -18.62
CA GLY A 100 0.29 9.47 -19.50
C GLY A 100 -0.82 8.70 -18.77
N PRO A 101 -1.63 7.93 -19.51
CA PRO A 101 -2.75 7.18 -18.98
C PRO A 101 -2.30 6.11 -17.99
N THR A 102 -3.09 5.88 -16.95
CA THR A 102 -2.88 4.77 -16.02
C THR A 102 -3.48 3.48 -16.60
N ARG A 103 -3.00 2.35 -16.12
CA ARG A 103 -3.67 1.07 -16.37
C ARG A 103 -5.00 1.02 -15.61
N PRO A 104 -5.95 0.16 -16.06
CA PRO A 104 -7.13 -0.16 -15.29
C PRO A 104 -6.81 -0.58 -13.84
N ALA A 105 -7.64 -0.16 -12.90
CA ALA A 105 -7.53 -0.51 -11.49
C ALA A 105 -8.80 -1.23 -11.00
N GLU A 106 -8.63 -2.07 -9.98
CA GLU A 106 -9.78 -2.60 -9.24
C GLU A 106 -10.13 -1.58 -8.15
N VAL A 107 -11.36 -1.05 -8.14
CA VAL A 107 -11.77 0.00 -7.20
C VAL A 107 -13.16 -0.29 -6.68
N GLU A 108 -13.33 -0.24 -5.37
CA GLU A 108 -14.62 -0.29 -4.69
C GLU A 108 -14.68 0.71 -3.53
N ALA A 109 -15.85 1.26 -3.29
CA ALA A 109 -16.14 2.01 -2.08
C ALA A 109 -16.37 1.01 -0.93
N ILE A 110 -15.77 1.27 0.22
CA ILE A 110 -15.88 0.42 1.39
C ILE A 110 -16.30 1.24 2.60
N GLU A 111 -16.79 0.58 3.64
CA GLU A 111 -16.96 1.20 4.94
C GLU A 111 -15.58 1.51 5.58
N PRO A 112 -15.52 2.44 6.54
CA PRO A 112 -14.28 2.74 7.24
C PRO A 112 -13.63 1.46 7.79
N PRO A 113 -12.40 1.12 7.34
CA PRO A 113 -11.73 -0.08 7.82
C PRO A 113 -11.24 0.12 9.26
N ASP A 114 -11.18 -0.98 10.02
CA ASP A 114 -10.57 -0.98 11.34
C ASP A 114 -9.05 -0.84 11.21
N LEU A 115 -8.56 0.39 11.36
CA LEU A 115 -7.15 0.76 11.26
C LEU A 115 -6.72 1.48 12.53
N TRP A 116 -5.44 1.38 12.82
CA TRP A 116 -4.80 2.14 13.90
C TRP A 116 -5.00 3.65 13.74
N PRO A 117 -5.06 4.41 14.84
CA PRO A 117 -5.07 5.87 14.81
C PRO A 117 -3.78 6.40 14.15
N ARG A 118 -3.92 7.37 13.24
CA ARG A 118 -2.76 8.02 12.65
C ARG A 118 -2.24 9.15 13.55
N THR A 119 -0.92 9.23 13.71
CA THR A 119 -0.25 10.32 14.42
C THR A 119 0.69 11.05 13.45
N PRO A 120 0.52 12.38 13.24
CA PRO A 120 -0.59 13.22 13.68
C PRO A 120 -1.92 12.82 13.03
N PRO A 121 -3.07 13.14 13.64
CA PRO A 121 -4.37 12.82 13.07
C PRO A 121 -4.59 13.52 11.73
N ILE A 122 -5.50 12.98 10.92
CA ILE A 122 -5.90 13.61 9.67
C ILE A 122 -6.64 14.91 9.99
N ARG A 123 -6.34 15.96 9.23
CA ARG A 123 -7.11 17.21 9.32
C ARG A 123 -8.55 16.96 8.89
N VAL A 124 -9.47 17.02 9.84
CA VAL A 124 -10.90 16.90 9.57
C VAL A 124 -11.43 18.27 9.10
N ARG A 125 -12.10 18.28 7.95
CA ARG A 125 -12.90 19.41 7.48
C ARG A 125 -14.36 19.08 7.76
N GLN A 126 -14.96 19.69 8.78
CA GLN A 126 -16.33 19.35 9.24
C GLN A 126 -17.42 19.47 8.14
N ALA A 127 -17.21 20.31 7.13
CA ALA A 127 -18.18 20.55 6.06
C ALA A 127 -18.02 19.62 4.84
N ILE A 128 -16.98 18.77 4.80
CA ILE A 128 -16.70 17.93 3.64
C ILE A 128 -16.65 16.48 4.13
N PRO A 129 -17.58 15.62 3.64
CA PRO A 129 -17.53 14.19 3.96
C PRO A 129 -16.27 13.55 3.41
N ASP A 130 -15.95 12.38 3.91
CA ASP A 130 -14.92 11.52 3.35
C ASP A 130 -15.48 10.13 3.04
N ARG A 131 -14.74 9.38 2.22
CA ARG A 131 -15.07 8.00 1.87
C ARG A 131 -13.81 7.14 1.82
N TRP A 132 -13.95 5.88 2.19
CA TRP A 132 -12.90 4.89 2.02
C TRP A 132 -13.08 4.11 0.73
N LEU A 133 -11.96 3.90 0.04
CA LEU A 133 -11.85 3.08 -1.15
C LEU A 133 -10.84 1.97 -0.93
N ARG A 134 -11.13 0.77 -1.44
CA ARG A 134 -10.15 -0.26 -1.70
C ARG A 134 -9.71 -0.16 -3.15
N LEU A 135 -8.44 0.11 -3.38
CA LEU A 135 -7.90 0.36 -4.72
C LEU A 135 -6.70 -0.54 -4.99
N THR A 136 -6.75 -1.37 -6.04
CA THR A 136 -5.66 -2.25 -6.45
C THR A 136 -5.11 -1.86 -7.80
N ILE A 137 -3.80 -1.64 -7.87
CA ILE A 137 -3.06 -1.33 -9.11
C ILE A 137 -1.97 -2.37 -9.36
N ARG A 138 -1.60 -2.53 -10.65
CA ARG A 138 -0.54 -3.45 -11.11
C ARG A 138 0.64 -2.70 -11.73
N GLU A 139 0.85 -1.49 -11.31
CA GLU A 139 1.94 -0.59 -11.67
C GLU A 139 2.42 0.18 -10.44
N GLY A 140 3.35 1.10 -10.58
CA GLY A 140 3.90 1.80 -9.42
C GLY A 140 4.62 3.08 -9.83
N ARG A 141 3.87 4.06 -10.40
CA ARG A 141 4.41 5.39 -10.68
C ARG A 141 4.51 6.21 -9.40
N ASN A 142 5.34 7.23 -9.41
CA ASN A 142 5.46 8.14 -8.28
C ASN A 142 4.10 8.71 -7.87
N ARG A 143 3.74 8.54 -6.59
CA ARG A 143 2.49 9.03 -5.97
C ARG A 143 1.22 8.71 -6.78
N GLN A 144 1.20 7.56 -7.45
CA GLN A 144 0.19 7.26 -8.46
C GLN A 144 -1.23 7.28 -7.91
N VAL A 145 -1.51 6.56 -6.82
CA VAL A 145 -2.86 6.48 -6.22
C VAL A 145 -3.37 7.87 -5.85
N ARG A 146 -2.53 8.71 -5.23
CA ARG A 146 -2.89 10.09 -4.87
C ARG A 146 -3.22 10.95 -6.08
N ARG A 147 -2.48 10.77 -7.17
CA ARG A 147 -2.75 11.48 -8.43
C ARG A 147 -4.01 10.98 -9.12
N MET A 148 -4.28 9.68 -9.06
CA MET A 148 -5.49 9.10 -9.64
C MET A 148 -6.74 9.60 -8.94
N THR A 149 -6.79 9.58 -7.61
CA THR A 149 -7.94 10.06 -6.84
C THR A 149 -8.16 11.56 -7.00
N ALA A 150 -7.08 12.35 -7.03
CA ALA A 150 -7.16 13.79 -7.30
C ALA A 150 -7.66 14.09 -8.72
N ALA A 151 -7.30 13.29 -9.73
CA ALA A 151 -7.75 13.47 -11.12
C ALA A 151 -9.27 13.29 -11.29
N VAL A 152 -9.92 12.55 -10.39
CA VAL A 152 -11.39 12.40 -10.37
C VAL A 152 -12.06 13.30 -9.32
N GLY A 153 -11.34 14.30 -8.78
CA GLY A 153 -11.91 15.30 -7.87
C GLY A 153 -11.91 14.90 -6.39
N HIS A 154 -11.30 13.77 -6.02
CA HIS A 154 -11.32 13.24 -4.66
C HIS A 154 -9.89 13.08 -4.09
N PRO A 155 -9.26 14.17 -3.59
CA PRO A 155 -7.88 14.09 -3.07
C PRO A 155 -7.75 13.10 -1.92
N THR A 156 -6.64 12.36 -1.90
CA THR A 156 -6.33 11.40 -0.84
C THR A 156 -5.99 12.10 0.48
N LEU A 157 -6.72 11.78 1.54
CA LEU A 157 -6.48 12.20 2.93
C LEU A 157 -5.53 11.22 3.64
N ARG A 158 -5.79 9.93 3.53
CA ARG A 158 -4.99 8.85 4.11
C ARG A 158 -4.74 7.74 3.10
N LEU A 159 -3.52 7.19 3.08
CA LEU A 159 -3.14 6.11 2.16
C LEU A 159 -2.39 5.03 2.92
N VAL A 160 -2.98 3.85 2.99
CA VAL A 160 -2.40 2.68 3.63
C VAL A 160 -2.23 1.57 2.61
N ARG A 161 -1.00 1.15 2.32
CA ARG A 161 -0.78 -0.03 1.48
C ARG A 161 -1.03 -1.27 2.31
N TRP A 162 -2.12 -1.95 2.02
CA TRP A 162 -2.58 -3.11 2.78
C TRP A 162 -1.95 -4.42 2.30
N ARG A 163 -1.74 -4.54 0.98
CA ARG A 163 -1.33 -5.81 0.35
C ARG A 163 -0.35 -5.59 -0.80
N ILE A 164 0.59 -6.51 -0.96
CA ILE A 164 1.47 -6.66 -2.13
C ILE A 164 1.46 -8.14 -2.52
N GLY A 165 0.90 -8.49 -3.69
CA GLY A 165 0.73 -9.90 -4.04
C GLY A 165 -0.07 -10.65 -2.97
N ASP A 166 0.51 -11.68 -2.37
CA ASP A 166 -0.13 -12.48 -1.30
C ASP A 166 0.21 -11.98 0.11
N TRP A 167 1.14 -11.06 0.25
CA TRP A 167 1.51 -10.52 1.56
C TRP A 167 0.55 -9.42 2.00
N THR A 168 0.09 -9.53 3.23
CA THR A 168 -0.87 -8.60 3.85
C THR A 168 -0.35 -8.07 5.18
N LEU A 169 -0.96 -6.97 5.64
CA LEU A 169 -0.66 -6.39 6.96
C LEU A 169 -1.31 -7.13 8.12
N ASP A 170 -2.14 -8.12 7.86
CA ASP A 170 -2.95 -8.78 8.89
C ASP A 170 -2.16 -8.99 10.19
N ASN A 171 -2.70 -8.50 11.30
CA ASN A 171 -2.12 -8.59 12.66
C ASN A 171 -0.70 -7.98 12.81
N LEU A 172 -0.32 -7.00 11.98
CA LEU A 172 0.95 -6.31 12.08
C LEU A 172 0.74 -4.85 12.50
N ALA A 173 1.07 -4.53 13.74
CA ALA A 173 0.95 -3.17 14.27
C ALA A 173 1.88 -2.16 13.56
N PRO A 174 1.56 -0.86 13.53
CA PRO A 174 2.46 0.16 12.99
C PRO A 174 3.82 0.16 13.68
N GLY A 175 4.89 0.22 12.89
CA GLY A 175 6.26 0.15 13.38
C GLY A 175 6.76 -1.27 13.70
N ALA A 176 5.88 -2.26 13.67
CA ALA A 176 6.26 -3.65 13.84
C ALA A 176 6.65 -4.31 12.51
N TRP A 177 7.48 -5.34 12.61
CA TRP A 177 7.83 -6.19 11.48
C TRP A 177 7.82 -7.68 11.88
N ARG A 178 7.72 -8.53 10.88
CA ARG A 178 7.83 -9.98 11.03
C ARG A 178 8.50 -10.60 9.81
N ASP A 179 9.14 -11.77 10.00
CA ASP A 179 9.58 -12.58 8.87
C ASP A 179 8.37 -13.10 8.07
N ALA A 180 8.51 -13.06 6.76
CA ALA A 180 7.53 -13.60 5.84
C ALA A 180 7.98 -14.95 5.29
N ARG A 181 7.02 -15.82 4.99
CA ARG A 181 7.30 -16.97 4.14
C ARG A 181 7.65 -16.46 2.74
N ARG A 182 8.66 -17.07 2.12
CA ARG A 182 8.94 -16.83 0.71
C ARG A 182 7.70 -17.15 -0.10
N PRO A 183 7.44 -16.35 -1.13
CA PRO A 183 6.35 -16.66 -2.05
C PRO A 183 6.63 -18.01 -2.72
N ASP A 184 5.57 -18.74 -2.97
CA ASP A 184 5.68 -19.94 -3.81
C ASP A 184 6.24 -19.55 -5.19
N ARG A 185 6.94 -20.47 -5.85
CA ARG A 185 7.57 -20.22 -7.15
C ARG A 185 6.60 -19.72 -8.22
N SER A 186 5.30 -20.01 -8.08
CA SER A 186 4.22 -19.52 -8.95
C SER A 186 4.10 -17.99 -8.94
N ILE A 187 4.18 -17.34 -7.75
CA ILE A 187 4.14 -15.88 -7.63
C ILE A 187 5.38 -15.26 -8.31
N LEU A 188 6.50 -15.93 -8.19
CA LEU A 188 7.73 -15.52 -8.85
C LEU A 188 7.66 -15.65 -10.39
N ARG A 189 6.70 -16.41 -10.93
CA ARG A 189 6.44 -16.54 -12.38
C ARG A 189 5.34 -15.61 -12.89
N GLY A 190 4.68 -14.81 -12.01
CA GLY A 190 3.56 -13.95 -12.40
C GLY A 190 2.23 -14.68 -12.54
N GLU A 191 2.15 -15.94 -12.11
CA GLU A 191 0.92 -16.72 -12.04
C GLU A 191 0.11 -16.25 -10.82
N ILE A 192 -1.04 -15.61 -11.07
CA ILE A 192 -1.90 -15.06 -10.03
C ILE A 192 -2.83 -16.18 -9.55
N ARG A 193 -2.67 -16.59 -8.31
CA ARG A 193 -3.68 -17.42 -7.64
C ARG A 193 -4.87 -16.53 -7.29
N PRO A 194 -6.11 -16.90 -7.64
CA PRO A 194 -7.27 -16.14 -7.18
C PRO A 194 -7.29 -16.12 -5.65
N PRO A 195 -7.82 -15.06 -5.02
CA PRO A 195 -7.95 -15.00 -3.58
C PRO A 195 -8.76 -16.21 -3.09
N PRO A 196 -8.44 -16.79 -1.92
CA PRO A 196 -9.25 -17.84 -1.33
C PRO A 196 -10.68 -17.31 -1.18
N PRO A 197 -11.72 -18.17 -1.42
CA PRO A 197 -13.10 -17.77 -1.18
C PRO A 197 -13.22 -17.31 0.27
N GLY A 198 -13.84 -16.15 0.45
CA GLY A 198 -14.04 -15.55 1.76
C GLY A 198 -14.69 -16.57 2.69
N GLY A 199 -14.07 -16.83 3.84
CA GLY A 199 -14.64 -17.69 4.87
C GLY A 199 -15.93 -17.05 5.39
N GLY A 200 -17.04 -17.53 4.89
CA GLY A 200 -18.37 -17.22 5.40
C GLY A 200 -18.41 -17.68 6.85
N GLY A 201 -18.57 -16.73 7.77
CA GLY A 201 -18.81 -17.03 9.18
C GLY A 201 -20.03 -17.96 9.31
N ALA A 202 -19.81 -19.15 9.83
CA ALA A 202 -20.87 -20.03 10.28
C ALA A 202 -21.62 -19.33 11.43
N ALA A 203 -22.85 -18.95 11.18
CA ALA A 203 -23.79 -18.58 12.22
C ALA A 203 -24.11 -19.85 13.01
N GLU A 204 -23.56 -20.00 14.21
CA GLU A 204 -24.06 -20.95 15.17
C GLU A 204 -25.42 -20.47 15.71
N ARG A 205 -26.45 -21.21 15.30
CA ARG A 205 -27.74 -21.18 15.98
C ARG A 205 -27.65 -22.10 17.21
N ARG A 206 -27.84 -21.55 18.40
CA ARG A 206 -28.62 -22.14 19.50
C ARG A 206 -28.94 -21.07 20.54
#